data_636e2036ddfd8af96d546558b655b31c
#
_entry.id   636e2036ddfd8af96d546558b655b31c
#
_cell.length_a   1.000
_cell.length_b   1.000
_cell.length_c   1.000
_cell.angle_alpha   90.00
_cell.angle_beta   90.00
_cell.angle_gamma   90.00
#
_symmetry.space_group_name_H-M   'P 1'
#
loop_
_entity.id
_entity.type
_entity.pdbx_description
1 polymer ?
#
loop_
_entity_poly.entity_id
_entity_poly.type
_entity_poly.pdbx_seq_one_letter_code
_entity_poly.pdbx_strand_id
1 'polypeptide(L)'
;MTELVLERNERLRLRADAHHLNPLVLIGEKGMTQAVLKEIERALDDHGLVKVHVAGDDREERDEIYHTVAAELGAARIQAIGKMLVFYRPPVEKTEEDIGLAQLRAKIGRAHV
;
A
#
# COMPACT_ATOMS: atom_id res chain seq x y z
N MET A 1 -12.22 2.72 8.23
CA MET A 1 -11.17 2.27 9.13
C MET A 1 -10.39 3.47 9.65
N THR A 2 -9.63 3.30 10.70
CA THR A 2 -8.75 4.36 11.18
C THR A 2 -7.33 4.10 10.71
N GLU A 3 -6.58 5.18 10.58
CA GLU A 3 -5.17 5.09 10.23
C GLU A 3 -4.41 4.23 11.24
N LEU A 4 -3.52 3.37 10.74
CA LEU A 4 -2.64 2.57 11.58
C LEU A 4 -1.53 3.43 12.16
N VAL A 5 -1.30 3.32 13.47
CA VAL A 5 -0.23 4.06 14.15
C VAL A 5 0.89 3.10 14.50
N LEU A 6 2.11 3.44 14.11
CA LEU A 6 3.29 2.62 14.34
C LEU A 6 4.25 3.30 15.32
N GLU A 7 5.07 2.49 15.99
CA GLU A 7 6.16 3.00 16.80
C GLU A 7 7.19 3.68 15.89
N ARG A 8 7.91 4.64 16.49
CA ARG A 8 8.90 5.43 15.77
C ARG A 8 9.97 4.55 15.10
N ASN A 9 10.51 3.59 15.83
CA ASN A 9 11.58 2.73 15.29
C ASN A 9 11.11 1.89 14.11
N GLU A 10 9.90 1.38 14.20
CA GLU A 10 9.31 0.61 13.12
C GLU A 10 9.08 1.50 11.89
N ARG A 11 8.56 2.70 12.12
CA ARG A 11 8.36 3.66 11.03
C ARG A 11 9.66 4.02 10.33
N LEU A 12 10.73 4.26 11.10
CA LEU A 12 12.03 4.60 10.54
C LEU A 12 12.60 3.46 9.70
N ARG A 13 12.42 2.22 10.16
CA ARG A 13 12.87 1.05 9.41
C ARG A 13 12.11 0.92 8.10
N LEU A 14 10.80 1.13 8.13
CA LEU A 14 9.98 1.07 6.94
C LEU A 14 10.33 2.19 5.95
N ARG A 15 10.67 3.37 6.45
CA ARG A 15 11.15 4.46 5.59
C ARG A 15 12.41 4.05 4.84
N ALA A 16 13.35 3.43 5.55
CA ALA A 16 14.58 2.96 4.94
C ALA A 16 14.31 1.90 3.88
N ASP A 17 13.43 0.96 4.18
CA ASP A 17 13.04 -0.08 3.23
C ASP A 17 12.37 0.51 1.99
N ALA A 18 11.52 1.50 2.18
CA ALA A 18 10.81 2.16 1.08
C ALA A 18 11.73 2.88 0.11
N HIS A 19 12.92 3.27 0.57
CA HIS A 19 13.89 3.98 -0.24
C HIS A 19 14.29 3.21 -1.50
N HIS A 20 14.24 1.90 -1.44
CA HIS A 20 14.62 1.01 -2.55
C HIS A 20 13.43 0.57 -3.39
N LEU A 21 12.22 0.97 -3.02
CA LEU A 21 11.02 0.55 -3.74
C LEU A 21 10.71 1.48 -4.90
N ASN A 22 10.17 0.89 -5.96
CA ASN A 22 9.58 1.65 -7.05
C ASN A 22 8.10 1.86 -6.75
N PRO A 23 7.49 2.96 -7.25
CA PRO A 23 6.06 3.16 -7.04
C PRO A 23 5.27 2.05 -7.75
N LEU A 24 4.31 1.47 -7.03
CA LEU A 24 3.45 0.41 -7.56
C LEU A 24 2.13 0.96 -8.08
N VAL A 25 1.73 2.13 -7.61
CA VAL A 25 0.47 2.75 -7.99
C VAL A 25 0.73 4.18 -8.43
N LEU A 26 0.08 4.60 -9.50
CA LEU A 26 0.14 5.96 -10.00
C LEU A 26 -1.25 6.59 -9.87
N ILE A 27 -1.31 7.72 -9.17
CA ILE A 27 -2.53 8.52 -9.13
C ILE A 27 -2.40 9.62 -10.18
N GLY A 28 -3.26 9.55 -11.20
CA GLY A 28 -3.24 10.50 -12.30
C GLY A 28 -3.80 11.87 -11.91
N GLU A 29 -3.86 12.76 -12.89
CA GLU A 29 -4.33 14.12 -12.67
C GLU A 29 -5.79 14.20 -12.23
N LYS A 30 -6.56 13.18 -12.49
CA LYS A 30 -7.95 13.11 -12.04
C LYS A 30 -8.06 12.89 -10.53
N GLY A 31 -6.96 12.60 -9.88
CA GLY A 31 -6.91 12.41 -8.44
C GLY A 31 -7.40 11.05 -7.99
N MET A 32 -7.86 10.99 -6.74
CA MET A 32 -8.29 9.75 -6.13
C MET A 32 -9.63 9.27 -6.71
N THR A 33 -9.67 8.01 -7.11
CA THR A 33 -10.89 7.34 -7.55
C THR A 33 -11.06 6.05 -6.75
N GLN A 34 -12.25 5.46 -6.81
CA GLN A 34 -12.49 4.18 -6.15
C GLN A 34 -11.60 3.08 -6.72
N ALA A 35 -11.35 3.12 -8.02
CA ALA A 35 -10.47 2.15 -8.66
C ALA A 35 -9.04 2.27 -8.15
N VAL A 36 -8.54 3.49 -7.99
CA VAL A 36 -7.20 3.74 -7.45
C VAL A 36 -7.11 3.28 -6.00
N LEU A 37 -8.13 3.57 -5.20
CA LEU A 37 -8.16 3.16 -3.80
C LEU A 37 -8.10 1.64 -3.68
N LYS A 38 -8.84 0.92 -4.50
CA LYS A 38 -8.81 -0.54 -4.52
C LYS A 38 -7.45 -1.08 -4.96
N GLU A 39 -6.83 -0.41 -5.90
CA GLU A 39 -5.49 -0.78 -6.37
C GLU A 39 -4.45 -0.64 -5.26
N ILE A 40 -4.52 0.44 -4.49
CA ILE A 40 -3.63 0.65 -3.34
C ILE A 40 -3.90 -0.43 -2.28
N GLU A 41 -5.16 -0.72 -2.00
CA GLU A 41 -5.53 -1.74 -1.05
C GLU A 41 -4.97 -3.10 -1.42
N ARG A 42 -5.11 -3.48 -2.69
CA ARG A 42 -4.57 -4.75 -3.18
C ARG A 42 -3.05 -4.79 -3.03
N ALA A 43 -2.37 -3.69 -3.35
CA ALA A 43 -0.93 -3.61 -3.22
C ALA A 43 -0.49 -3.75 -1.76
N LEU A 44 -1.24 -3.15 -0.83
CA LEU A 44 -0.97 -3.29 0.60
C LEU A 44 -1.18 -4.72 1.07
N ASP A 45 -2.22 -5.39 0.59
CA ASP A 45 -2.46 -6.79 0.94
C ASP A 45 -1.34 -7.71 0.45
N ASP A 46 -0.81 -7.42 -0.73
CA ASP A 46 0.23 -8.25 -1.34
C ASP A 46 1.63 -7.96 -0.80
N HIS A 47 1.94 -6.71 -0.53
CA HIS A 47 3.30 -6.27 -0.23
C HIS A 47 3.49 -5.68 1.16
N GLY A 48 2.45 -5.16 1.77
CA GLY A 48 2.54 -4.49 3.07
C GLY A 48 3.05 -3.06 2.96
N LEU A 49 4.19 -2.85 2.36
CA LEU A 49 4.80 -1.53 2.17
C LEU A 49 4.66 -1.12 0.71
N VAL A 50 4.01 0.02 0.47
CA VAL A 50 3.66 0.46 -0.88
C VAL A 50 4.04 1.91 -1.09
N LYS A 51 4.66 2.19 -2.22
CA LYS A 51 4.98 3.54 -2.65
C LYS A 51 4.00 3.93 -3.76
N VAL A 52 3.44 5.13 -3.65
CA VAL A 52 2.46 5.67 -4.59
C VAL A 52 2.99 6.97 -5.17
N HIS A 53 2.94 7.11 -6.48
CA HIS A 53 3.30 8.34 -7.17
C HIS A 53 2.04 9.14 -7.49
N VAL A 54 2.00 10.39 -7.06
CA VAL A 54 0.85 11.28 -7.32
C VAL A 54 1.26 12.28 -8.39
N ALA A 55 0.60 12.22 -9.54
CA ALA A 55 0.83 13.19 -10.61
C ALA A 55 0.23 14.54 -10.19
N GLY A 56 0.70 15.60 -10.83
CA GLY A 56 0.22 16.95 -10.54
C GLY A 56 1.10 17.69 -9.54
N ASP A 57 0.87 18.98 -9.42
CA ASP A 57 1.70 19.86 -8.61
C ASP A 57 1.00 20.40 -7.37
N ASP A 58 -0.25 20.00 -7.12
CA ASP A 58 -1.01 20.47 -5.97
C ASP A 58 -0.60 19.75 -4.71
N ARG A 59 0.16 20.43 -3.87
CA ARG A 59 0.65 19.88 -2.62
C ARG A 59 -0.48 19.61 -1.62
N GLU A 60 -1.48 20.48 -1.59
CA GLU A 60 -2.62 20.30 -0.68
C GLU A 60 -3.42 19.06 -1.04
N GLU A 61 -3.61 18.84 -2.33
CA GLU A 61 -4.30 17.64 -2.81
C GLU A 61 -3.52 16.38 -2.47
N ARG A 62 -2.20 16.40 -2.63
CA ARG A 62 -1.36 15.26 -2.23
C ARG A 62 -1.45 14.97 -0.75
N ASP A 63 -1.44 16.00 0.07
CA ASP A 63 -1.55 15.85 1.52
C ASP A 63 -2.89 15.25 1.89
N GLU A 64 -3.96 15.73 1.28
CA GLU A 64 -5.30 15.20 1.49
C GLU A 64 -5.39 13.73 1.09
N ILE A 65 -4.82 13.36 -0.04
CA ILE A 65 -4.77 11.98 -0.50
C ILE A 65 -4.01 11.12 0.51
N TYR A 66 -2.89 11.63 1.00
CA TYR A 66 -2.06 10.93 1.98
C TYR A 66 -2.85 10.57 3.24
N HIS A 67 -3.59 11.55 3.78
CA HIS A 67 -4.42 11.32 4.96
C HIS A 67 -5.62 10.43 4.67
N THR A 68 -6.28 10.66 3.56
CA THR A 68 -7.50 9.93 3.19
C THR A 68 -7.21 8.45 2.98
N VAL A 69 -6.17 8.13 2.23
CA VAL A 69 -5.81 6.72 1.97
C VAL A 69 -5.48 6.00 3.26
N ALA A 70 -4.71 6.62 4.13
CA ALA A 70 -4.34 6.01 5.40
C ALA A 70 -5.58 5.72 6.26
N ALA A 71 -6.50 6.67 6.33
CA ALA A 71 -7.72 6.51 7.12
C ALA A 71 -8.66 5.47 6.51
N GLU A 72 -8.87 5.53 5.20
CA GLU A 72 -9.80 4.62 4.52
C GLU A 72 -9.33 3.17 4.53
N LEU A 73 -8.04 2.95 4.39
CA LEU A 73 -7.49 1.59 4.29
C LEU A 73 -6.90 1.06 5.59
N GLY A 74 -6.93 1.85 6.65
CA GLY A 74 -6.33 1.44 7.93
C GLY A 74 -4.83 1.23 7.80
N ALA A 75 -4.17 2.09 7.01
CA ALA A 75 -2.74 2.01 6.77
C ALA A 75 -2.00 3.10 7.56
N ALA A 76 -0.71 2.89 7.75
CA ALA A 76 0.16 3.89 8.37
C ALA A 76 0.78 4.77 7.30
N ARG A 77 0.87 6.05 7.59
CA ARG A 77 1.60 7.00 6.74
C ARG A 77 3.06 6.91 7.12
N ILE A 78 3.89 6.46 6.20
CA ILE A 78 5.32 6.25 6.45
C ILE A 78 6.14 7.48 6.07
N GLN A 79 5.90 8.00 4.87
CA GLN A 79 6.69 9.11 4.35
C GLN A 79 5.98 9.77 3.17
N ALA A 80 6.20 11.08 3.03
CA ALA A 80 5.79 11.82 1.84
C ALA A 80 6.99 12.63 1.39
N ILE A 81 7.53 12.32 0.22
CA ILE A 81 8.67 13.03 -0.37
C ILE A 81 8.31 13.43 -1.78
N GLY A 82 8.30 14.74 -2.06
CA GLY A 82 7.92 15.22 -3.37
C GLY A 82 6.56 14.70 -3.76
N LYS A 83 6.48 13.99 -4.87
CA LYS A 83 5.23 13.42 -5.36
C LYS A 83 5.02 11.98 -4.94
N MET A 84 5.88 11.45 -4.08
CA MET A 84 5.80 10.07 -3.61
C MET A 84 5.18 10.00 -2.23
N LEU A 85 4.25 9.07 -2.05
CA LEU A 85 3.63 8.77 -0.76
C LEU A 85 3.91 7.31 -0.43
N VAL A 86 4.28 7.04 0.81
CA VAL A 86 4.56 5.68 1.26
C VAL A 86 3.59 5.30 2.36
N PHE A 87 2.95 4.15 2.17
CA PHE A 87 1.99 3.59 3.12
C PHE A 87 2.42 2.20 3.56
N TYR A 88 2.03 1.84 4.76
CA TYR A 88 2.26 0.50 5.28
C TYR A 88 1.02 -0.03 5.98
N ARG A 89 0.71 -1.29 5.71
CA ARG A 89 -0.29 -2.03 6.47
C ARG A 89 0.22 -3.48 6.51
N PRO A 90 0.19 -4.14 7.68
CA PRO A 90 0.62 -5.53 7.72
C PRO A 90 -0.11 -6.33 6.66
N PRO A 91 0.59 -7.15 5.86
CA PRO A 91 -0.07 -7.99 4.88
C PRO A 91 -1.15 -8.83 5.54
N VAL A 92 -2.20 -9.13 4.79
CA VAL A 92 -3.32 -9.91 5.32
C VAL A 92 -2.81 -11.26 5.79
N GLU A 93 -3.04 -11.56 7.07
CA GLU A 93 -2.75 -12.88 7.59
C GLU A 93 -3.81 -13.83 7.08
N LYS A 94 -3.37 -14.88 6.42
CA LYS A 94 -4.29 -15.88 5.91
C LYS A 94 -4.50 -16.93 6.98
N THR A 95 -5.75 -17.35 7.14
CA THR A 95 -6.07 -18.45 8.02
C THR A 95 -5.45 -19.71 7.43
N GLU A 96 -5.34 -20.77 8.23
CA GLU A 96 -4.83 -22.04 7.75
C GLU A 96 -5.63 -22.54 6.56
N GLU A 97 -6.92 -22.35 6.58
CA GLU A 97 -7.81 -22.69 5.47
C GLU A 97 -7.48 -21.89 4.21
N ASP A 98 -7.30 -20.59 4.36
CA ASP A 98 -6.95 -19.72 3.22
C ASP A 98 -5.60 -20.08 2.64
N ILE A 99 -4.64 -20.38 3.50
CA ILE A 99 -3.31 -20.83 3.07
C ILE A 99 -3.42 -22.13 2.29
N GLY A 100 -4.24 -23.05 2.77
CA GLY A 100 -4.48 -24.32 2.08
C GLY A 100 -5.04 -24.13 0.69
N LEU A 101 -6.05 -23.28 0.57
CA LEU A 101 -6.66 -22.97 -0.72
C LEU A 101 -5.67 -22.28 -1.65
N ALA A 102 -4.91 -21.34 -1.15
CA ALA A 102 -3.92 -20.65 -1.95
C ALA A 102 -2.85 -21.60 -2.47
N GLN A 103 -2.37 -22.52 -1.62
CA GLN A 103 -1.40 -23.51 -2.03
C GLN A 103 -1.98 -24.50 -3.04
N LEU A 104 -3.22 -24.90 -2.86
CA LEU A 104 -3.89 -25.78 -3.79
C LEU A 104 -4.01 -25.14 -5.18
N ARG A 105 -4.41 -23.86 -5.23
CA ARG A 105 -4.47 -23.13 -6.48
C ARG A 105 -3.10 -23.01 -7.13
N ALA A 106 -2.09 -22.74 -6.34
CA ALA A 106 -0.73 -22.63 -6.83
C ALA A 106 -0.26 -23.97 -7.42
N LYS A 107 -0.57 -25.08 -6.74
CA LYS A 107 -0.24 -26.41 -7.25
C LYS A 107 -0.96 -26.71 -8.56
N ILE A 108 -2.24 -26.43 -8.61
CA ILE A 108 -3.03 -26.66 -9.82
C ILE A 108 -2.51 -25.77 -10.96
N GLY A 109 -2.24 -24.50 -10.66
CA GLY A 109 -1.75 -23.56 -11.65
C GLY A 109 -0.31 -23.75 -12.04
N ARG A 110 0.52 -24.38 -11.21
CA ARG A 110 1.95 -24.54 -11.42
C ARG A 110 2.44 -25.97 -11.53
N ALA A 111 1.64 -26.91 -11.09
CA ALA A 111 2.05 -28.31 -11.05
C ALA A 111 2.44 -28.85 -12.42
N HIS A 112 1.90 -28.26 -13.43
CA HIS A 112 2.18 -28.60 -14.80
C HIS A 112 3.20 -27.65 -15.41
N VAL A 113 3.84 -26.92 -14.58
CA VAL A 113 4.91 -26.01 -14.98
C VAL A 113 6.23 -26.67 -14.64
#